data_6555859f1d48edf505314fa503bbbab7
#
_entry.id   6555859f1d48edf505314fa503bbbab7
#
_cell.length_a   1.000
_cell.length_b   1.000
_cell.length_c   1.000
_cell.angle_alpha   90.00
_cell.angle_beta   90.00
_cell.angle_gamma   90.00
#
_symmetry.space_group_name_H-M   'P 1'
#
loop_
_entity.id
_entity.type
_entity.pdbx_description
1 polymer ?
#
loop_
_entity_poly.entity_id
_entity_poly.type
_entity_poly.pdbx_seq_one_letter_code
_entity_poly.pdbx_strand_id
1 'polypeptide(L)'
;MIKHNSDILNKLFFKELQMLIEKYNKIDEKDKERIESIIINLRDEELQSYLMRNIDKLLDILNCTDEIDEDVVTFFVWYNSQISEISISVARECVKELKENNYLEIGEYLIYIDERYLKEYARELLEDRLDQEYYVDKLFEKEILIEMWINKTTKEEMIEEIVDNDNLESILELYPQDAFDIDGISYKYSQIEN
;
A
#
# COMPACT_ATOMS: atom_id res chain seq x y z
N MET A 1 4.49 29.24 17.00
CA MET A 1 3.35 28.64 17.76
C MET A 1 3.17 27.15 17.50
N ILE A 2 3.70 26.58 16.42
CA ILE A 2 3.56 25.15 16.05
C ILE A 2 4.49 24.22 16.87
N LYS A 3 5.69 24.66 17.25
CA LYS A 3 6.63 23.84 18.06
C LYS A 3 6.11 23.50 19.48
N HIS A 4 5.20 24.30 20.05
CA HIS A 4 4.72 24.08 21.41
C HIS A 4 3.65 22.97 21.51
N ASN A 5 2.91 22.71 20.41
CA ASN A 5 1.93 21.61 20.38
C ASN A 5 2.59 20.24 20.22
N SER A 6 3.66 20.14 19.44
CA SER A 6 4.44 18.90 19.28
C SER A 6 5.05 18.41 20.61
N ASP A 7 5.60 19.33 21.43
CA ASP A 7 6.20 18.96 22.73
C ASP A 7 5.15 18.53 23.78
N ILE A 8 3.92 19.03 23.69
CA ILE A 8 2.82 18.64 24.59
C ILE A 8 2.24 17.30 24.18
N LEU A 9 2.06 17.06 22.88
CA LEU A 9 1.62 15.79 22.33
C LEU A 9 2.64 14.68 22.64
N ASN A 10 3.93 14.94 22.44
CA ASN A 10 4.98 13.99 22.79
C ASN A 10 5.00 13.68 24.30
N LYS A 11 4.81 14.66 25.18
CA LYS A 11 4.77 14.43 26.64
C LYS A 11 3.53 13.63 27.08
N LEU A 12 2.38 13.88 26.50
CA LEU A 12 1.15 13.10 26.76
C LEU A 12 1.34 11.66 26.27
N PHE A 13 1.91 11.50 25.12
CA PHE A 13 2.25 10.24 24.51
C PHE A 13 3.18 9.39 25.39
N PHE A 14 4.33 9.94 25.82
CA PHE A 14 5.25 9.19 26.70
C PHE A 14 4.61 8.80 28.03
N LYS A 15 3.67 9.59 28.53
CA LYS A 15 2.94 9.26 29.74
C LYS A 15 1.94 8.10 29.52
N GLU A 16 1.23 8.07 28.40
CA GLU A 16 0.34 6.97 28.05
C GLU A 16 1.13 5.69 27.74
N LEU A 17 2.24 5.78 27.02
CA LEU A 17 3.15 4.69 26.78
C LEU A 17 3.71 4.11 28.08
N GLN A 18 4.14 4.93 29.02
CA GLN A 18 4.60 4.48 30.33
C GLN A 18 3.50 3.77 31.12
N MET A 19 2.26 4.28 31.10
CA MET A 19 1.12 3.61 31.74
C MET A 19 0.83 2.24 31.10
N LEU A 20 1.00 2.10 29.81
CA LEU A 20 0.81 0.84 29.08
C LEU A 20 1.95 -0.15 29.38
N ILE A 21 3.19 0.32 29.42
CA ILE A 21 4.37 -0.46 29.80
C ILE A 21 4.22 -0.99 31.23
N GLU A 22 3.81 -0.16 32.17
CA GLU A 22 3.55 -0.54 33.55
C GLU A 22 2.40 -1.56 33.67
N LYS A 23 1.35 -1.43 32.86
CA LYS A 23 0.19 -2.33 32.84
C LYS A 23 0.53 -3.72 32.33
N TYR A 24 1.44 -3.84 31.38
CA TYR A 24 1.77 -5.13 30.78
C TYR A 24 2.99 -5.82 31.38
N ASN A 25 3.79 -5.15 32.23
CA ASN A 25 4.94 -5.70 33.01
C ASN A 25 5.90 -6.61 32.21
N LYS A 26 5.89 -6.53 30.87
CA LYS A 26 6.60 -7.43 29.95
C LYS A 26 7.63 -6.74 29.07
N ILE A 27 7.72 -5.43 29.15
CA ILE A 27 8.59 -4.63 28.28
C ILE A 27 9.79 -4.17 29.10
N ASP A 28 10.98 -4.60 28.72
CA ASP A 28 12.22 -4.19 29.38
C ASP A 28 12.67 -2.79 28.91
N GLU A 29 13.75 -2.25 29.51
CA GLU A 29 14.22 -0.90 29.19
C GLU A 29 14.74 -0.78 27.76
N LYS A 30 15.30 -1.87 27.21
CA LYS A 30 15.78 -1.94 25.82
C LYS A 30 14.63 -1.91 24.81
N ASP A 31 13.53 -2.58 25.14
CA ASP A 31 12.32 -2.57 24.33
C ASP A 31 11.66 -1.18 24.35
N LYS A 32 11.76 -0.44 25.45
CA LYS A 32 11.26 0.95 25.51
C LYS A 32 12.01 1.86 24.54
N GLU A 33 13.34 1.81 24.55
CA GLU A 33 14.17 2.60 23.62
C GLU A 33 13.83 2.26 22.15
N ARG A 34 13.59 0.97 21.88
CA ARG A 34 13.20 0.50 20.54
C ARG A 34 11.82 0.98 20.14
N ILE A 35 10.83 0.97 21.04
CA ILE A 35 9.49 1.51 20.82
C ILE A 35 9.57 3.01 20.51
N GLU A 36 10.30 3.76 21.32
CA GLU A 36 10.48 5.20 21.11
C GLU A 36 11.07 5.49 19.73
N SER A 37 12.09 4.72 19.32
CA SER A 37 12.67 4.83 17.98
C SER A 37 11.68 4.54 16.88
N ILE A 38 10.92 3.44 16.97
CA ILE A 38 9.91 3.06 15.98
C ILE A 38 8.87 4.18 15.80
N ILE A 39 8.38 4.73 16.90
CA ILE A 39 7.32 5.74 16.84
C ILE A 39 7.85 7.08 16.32
N ILE A 40 9.07 7.48 16.71
CA ILE A 40 9.68 8.72 16.22
C ILE A 40 9.92 8.64 14.71
N ASN A 41 10.25 7.46 14.21
CA ASN A 41 10.53 7.24 12.80
C ASN A 41 9.25 7.17 11.93
N LEU A 42 8.12 6.79 12.50
CA LEU A 42 6.82 6.97 11.83
C LEU A 42 6.53 8.47 11.69
N ARG A 43 6.71 9.00 10.47
CA ARG A 43 6.55 10.44 10.18
C ARG A 43 5.10 10.91 10.22
N ASP A 44 4.15 9.98 10.11
CA ASP A 44 2.73 10.23 10.08
C ASP A 44 2.11 10.14 11.49
N GLU A 45 1.45 11.24 11.93
CA GLU A 45 0.82 11.33 13.25
C GLU A 45 -0.37 10.37 13.41
N GLU A 46 -1.08 10.03 12.32
CA GLU A 46 -2.20 9.09 12.34
C GLU A 46 -1.70 7.66 12.53
N LEU A 47 -0.62 7.28 11.82
CA LEU A 47 0.04 5.99 12.01
C LEU A 47 0.63 5.83 13.40
N GLN A 48 1.25 6.87 13.95
CA GLN A 48 1.71 6.89 15.33
C GLN A 48 0.54 6.65 16.29
N SER A 49 -0.57 7.38 16.12
CA SER A 49 -1.77 7.27 16.95
C SER A 49 -2.42 5.89 16.82
N TYR A 50 -2.42 5.29 15.63
CA TYR A 50 -2.90 3.93 15.43
C TYR A 50 -2.07 2.91 16.22
N LEU A 51 -0.75 2.94 16.08
CA LEU A 51 0.15 1.99 16.74
C LEU A 51 0.04 2.09 18.27
N MET A 52 -0.13 3.30 18.80
CA MET A 52 -0.34 3.53 20.23
C MET A 52 -1.63 2.93 20.78
N ARG A 53 -2.68 2.88 19.97
CA ARG A 53 -3.97 2.28 20.37
C ARG A 53 -3.99 0.76 20.19
N ASN A 54 -3.11 0.24 19.35
CA ASN A 54 -3.06 -1.18 18.98
C ASN A 54 -1.74 -1.83 19.45
N ILE A 55 -1.64 -2.02 20.76
CA ILE A 55 -0.44 -2.55 21.43
C ILE A 55 -0.03 -3.92 20.90
N ASP A 56 -0.99 -4.75 20.51
CA ASP A 56 -0.68 -6.07 19.95
C ASP A 56 0.15 -5.94 18.67
N LYS A 57 -0.12 -4.94 17.84
CA LYS A 57 0.68 -4.64 16.64
C LYS A 57 2.09 -4.13 16.98
N LEU A 58 2.21 -3.34 18.04
CA LEU A 58 3.51 -2.93 18.56
C LEU A 58 4.30 -4.13 19.10
N LEU A 59 3.65 -5.05 19.80
CA LEU A 59 4.29 -6.28 20.26
C LEU A 59 4.70 -7.20 19.11
N ASP A 60 3.94 -7.26 18.02
CA ASP A 60 4.31 -8.00 16.82
C ASP A 60 5.63 -7.47 16.23
N ILE A 61 5.79 -6.14 16.17
CA ILE A 61 7.03 -5.50 15.73
C ILE A 61 8.19 -5.82 16.68
N LEU A 62 7.98 -5.71 18.00
CA LEU A 62 9.03 -5.96 18.99
C LEU A 62 9.47 -7.42 19.06
N ASN A 63 8.54 -8.36 18.89
CA ASN A 63 8.83 -9.79 18.90
C ASN A 63 9.56 -10.27 17.63
N CYS A 64 9.67 -9.43 16.61
CA CYS A 64 10.47 -9.76 15.44
C CYS A 64 11.95 -9.78 15.83
N THR A 65 12.59 -10.94 15.70
CA THR A 65 13.99 -11.15 16.10
C THR A 65 14.98 -10.56 15.12
N ASP A 66 14.55 -10.37 13.87
CA ASP A 66 15.36 -9.78 12.82
C ASP A 66 15.29 -8.25 12.86
N GLU A 67 16.35 -7.61 12.42
CA GLU A 67 16.35 -6.16 12.21
C GLU A 67 15.23 -5.80 11.21
N ILE A 68 14.27 -4.97 11.63
CA ILE A 68 13.15 -4.55 10.81
C ILE A 68 13.49 -3.21 10.21
N ASP A 69 13.42 -3.14 8.88
CA ASP A 69 13.51 -1.91 8.11
C ASP A 69 12.35 -0.96 8.48
N GLU A 70 12.65 0.33 8.56
CA GLU A 70 11.67 1.40 8.83
C GLU A 70 10.51 1.37 7.83
N ASP A 71 10.79 1.10 6.57
CA ASP A 71 9.80 0.99 5.50
C ASP A 71 8.81 -0.15 5.75
N VAL A 72 9.32 -1.29 6.26
CA VAL A 72 8.47 -2.44 6.62
C VAL A 72 7.55 -2.09 7.78
N VAL A 73 8.05 -1.36 8.78
CA VAL A 73 7.22 -0.89 9.90
C VAL A 73 6.15 0.08 9.41
N THR A 74 6.52 1.04 8.57
CA THR A 74 5.60 2.03 8.01
C THR A 74 4.49 1.35 7.21
N PHE A 75 4.84 0.45 6.29
CA PHE A 75 3.87 -0.31 5.51
C PHE A 75 2.96 -1.18 6.38
N PHE A 76 3.54 -1.91 7.35
CA PHE A 76 2.78 -2.74 8.28
C PHE A 76 1.74 -1.94 9.05
N VAL A 77 2.14 -0.80 9.62
CA VAL A 77 1.25 0.06 10.40
C VAL A 77 0.18 0.67 9.52
N TRP A 78 0.57 1.21 8.36
CA TRP A 78 -0.36 1.78 7.39
C TRP A 78 -1.40 0.76 6.93
N TYR A 79 -0.98 -0.40 6.46
CA TYR A 79 -1.88 -1.43 5.92
C TYR A 79 -2.87 -1.93 6.99
N ASN A 80 -2.38 -2.19 8.20
CA ASN A 80 -3.24 -2.61 9.32
C ASN A 80 -4.18 -1.50 9.80
N SER A 81 -3.87 -0.23 9.57
CA SER A 81 -4.72 0.90 9.96
C SER A 81 -5.82 1.21 8.96
N GLN A 82 -5.56 1.03 7.66
CA GLN A 82 -6.42 1.51 6.58
C GLN A 82 -7.17 0.38 5.86
N ILE A 83 -6.58 -0.81 5.77
CA ILE A 83 -7.07 -1.85 4.88
C ILE A 83 -7.52 -3.10 5.67
N SER A 84 -6.56 -3.90 6.12
CA SER A 84 -6.86 -5.15 6.83
C SER A 84 -5.63 -5.67 7.60
N GLU A 85 -5.82 -6.74 8.36
CA GLU A 85 -4.72 -7.31 9.15
C GLU A 85 -3.74 -8.12 8.30
N ILE A 86 -2.45 -7.76 8.41
CA ILE A 86 -1.33 -8.56 7.91
C ILE A 86 -0.28 -8.77 8.99
N SER A 87 0.57 -9.79 8.82
CA SER A 87 1.74 -10.00 9.69
C SER A 87 2.93 -9.17 9.22
N ILE A 88 3.92 -8.97 10.12
CA ILE A 88 5.15 -8.26 9.78
C ILE A 88 5.97 -8.97 8.69
N SER A 89 5.89 -10.30 8.61
CA SER A 89 6.55 -11.07 7.54
C SER A 89 5.93 -10.81 6.18
N VAL A 90 4.60 -10.73 6.10
CA VAL A 90 3.89 -10.37 4.86
C VAL A 90 4.22 -8.93 4.47
N ALA A 91 4.22 -8.00 5.42
CA ALA A 91 4.61 -6.61 5.15
C ALA A 91 6.04 -6.50 4.58
N ARG A 92 6.98 -7.34 5.05
CA ARG A 92 8.36 -7.38 4.52
C ARG A 92 8.41 -7.84 3.07
N GLU A 93 7.64 -8.87 2.72
CA GLU A 93 7.54 -9.35 1.35
C GLU A 93 6.90 -8.29 0.44
N CYS A 94 5.83 -7.65 0.89
CA CYS A 94 5.16 -6.57 0.17
C CYS A 94 6.10 -5.38 -0.11
N VAL A 95 6.84 -4.90 0.90
CA VAL A 95 7.79 -3.79 0.71
C VAL A 95 8.92 -4.17 -0.24
N LYS A 96 9.40 -5.41 -0.18
CA LYS A 96 10.39 -5.90 -1.13
C LYS A 96 9.85 -5.88 -2.56
N GLU A 97 8.65 -6.40 -2.77
CA GLU A 97 8.00 -6.44 -4.07
C GLU A 97 7.71 -5.04 -4.61
N LEU A 98 7.19 -4.12 -3.77
CA LEU A 98 7.02 -2.72 -4.12
C LEU A 98 8.31 -2.05 -4.60
N LYS A 99 9.43 -2.32 -3.93
CA LYS A 99 10.75 -1.76 -4.31
C LYS A 99 11.30 -2.37 -5.60
N GLU A 100 10.94 -3.62 -5.91
CA GLU A 100 11.39 -4.31 -7.12
C GLU A 100 10.54 -3.94 -8.35
N ASN A 101 9.21 -3.92 -8.20
CA ASN A 101 8.26 -3.78 -9.32
C ASN A 101 7.64 -2.39 -9.42
N ASN A 102 7.71 -1.56 -8.34
CA ASN A 102 7.06 -0.26 -8.21
C ASN A 102 5.52 -0.30 -8.20
N TYR A 103 4.95 -1.48 -8.20
CA TYR A 103 3.56 -1.76 -7.89
C TYR A 103 3.44 -3.07 -7.12
N LEU A 104 2.29 -3.28 -6.48
CA LEU A 104 1.97 -4.48 -5.71
C LEU A 104 0.46 -4.70 -5.74
N GLU A 105 0.04 -5.92 -6.06
CA GLU A 105 -1.32 -6.38 -5.83
C GLU A 105 -1.40 -7.15 -4.52
N ILE A 106 -2.26 -6.71 -3.60
CA ILE A 106 -2.46 -7.38 -2.31
C ILE A 106 -3.95 -7.41 -1.95
N GLY A 107 -4.54 -8.60 -1.96
CA GLY A 107 -5.98 -8.80 -1.74
C GLY A 107 -6.80 -8.11 -2.83
N GLU A 108 -7.61 -7.14 -2.45
CA GLU A 108 -8.46 -6.36 -3.36
C GLU A 108 -7.84 -4.99 -3.69
N TYR A 109 -6.54 -4.80 -3.45
CA TYR A 109 -5.89 -3.50 -3.62
C TYR A 109 -4.70 -3.58 -4.54
N LEU A 110 -4.59 -2.60 -5.42
CA LEU A 110 -3.41 -2.30 -6.22
C LEU A 110 -2.71 -1.08 -5.62
N ILE A 111 -1.43 -1.23 -5.32
CA ILE A 111 -0.55 -0.17 -4.80
C ILE A 111 0.49 0.14 -5.88
N TYR A 112 0.66 1.41 -6.26
CA TYR A 112 1.55 1.82 -7.35
C TYR A 112 2.10 3.23 -7.15
N ILE A 113 3.24 3.56 -7.79
CA ILE A 113 3.86 4.88 -7.66
C ILE A 113 3.17 5.91 -8.55
N ASP A 114 3.04 5.63 -9.83
CA ASP A 114 2.49 6.56 -10.82
C ASP A 114 1.83 5.83 -12.00
N GLU A 115 1.27 6.60 -12.94
CA GLU A 115 0.57 6.06 -14.11
C GLU A 115 1.43 5.14 -14.99
N ARG A 116 2.76 5.26 -14.98
CA ARG A 116 3.63 4.37 -15.78
C ARG A 116 3.52 2.95 -15.28
N TYR A 117 3.53 2.76 -13.97
CA TYR A 117 3.40 1.45 -13.34
C TYR A 117 1.98 0.91 -13.44
N LEU A 118 0.98 1.81 -13.42
CA LEU A 118 -0.39 1.43 -13.73
C LEU A 118 -0.50 0.88 -15.18
N LYS A 119 0.22 1.46 -16.13
CA LYS A 119 0.29 0.96 -17.50
C LYS A 119 1.00 -0.40 -17.61
N GLU A 120 2.05 -0.64 -16.85
CA GLU A 120 2.70 -1.96 -16.78
C GLU A 120 1.76 -3.02 -16.21
N TYR A 121 1.12 -2.74 -15.10
CA TYR A 121 0.09 -3.59 -14.52
C TYR A 121 -1.05 -3.88 -15.50
N ALA A 122 -1.52 -2.84 -16.20
CA ALA A 122 -2.59 -2.98 -17.19
C ALA A 122 -2.21 -3.93 -18.33
N ARG A 123 -0.98 -3.87 -18.83
CA ARG A 123 -0.52 -4.78 -19.89
C ARG A 123 -0.60 -6.23 -19.45
N GLU A 124 -0.07 -6.54 -18.26
CA GLU A 124 -0.09 -7.90 -17.72
C GLU A 124 -1.54 -8.41 -17.53
N LEU A 125 -2.40 -7.58 -16.95
CA LEU A 125 -3.79 -7.94 -16.72
C LEU A 125 -4.58 -8.12 -18.03
N LEU A 126 -4.34 -7.25 -19.02
CA LEU A 126 -5.04 -7.29 -20.31
C LEU A 126 -4.59 -8.46 -21.19
N GLU A 127 -3.36 -8.95 -21.04
CA GLU A 127 -2.93 -10.17 -21.72
C GLU A 127 -3.84 -11.35 -21.40
N ASP A 128 -4.20 -11.51 -20.12
CA ASP A 128 -5.10 -12.58 -19.68
C ASP A 128 -6.57 -12.30 -20.02
N ARG A 129 -7.01 -11.04 -19.88
CA ARG A 129 -8.41 -10.65 -20.11
C ARG A 129 -8.81 -10.70 -21.57
N LEU A 130 -7.96 -10.32 -22.50
CA LEU A 130 -8.26 -10.36 -23.95
C LEU A 130 -8.36 -11.78 -24.52
N ASP A 131 -7.90 -12.79 -23.81
CA ASP A 131 -8.13 -14.17 -24.18
C ASP A 131 -9.56 -14.66 -23.85
N GLN A 132 -10.36 -13.84 -23.14
CA GLN A 132 -11.72 -14.14 -22.76
C GLN A 132 -12.69 -13.26 -23.53
N GLU A 133 -13.55 -13.85 -24.36
CA GLU A 133 -14.55 -13.16 -25.20
C GLU A 133 -15.39 -12.11 -24.42
N TYR A 134 -15.73 -12.42 -23.16
CA TYR A 134 -16.50 -11.54 -22.30
C TYR A 134 -15.81 -10.17 -22.04
N TYR A 135 -14.49 -10.15 -21.88
CA TYR A 135 -13.76 -8.90 -21.62
C TYR A 135 -13.54 -8.08 -22.88
N VAL A 136 -13.38 -8.73 -24.03
CA VAL A 136 -13.25 -8.02 -25.32
C VAL A 136 -14.49 -7.17 -25.60
N ASP A 137 -15.68 -7.72 -25.38
CA ASP A 137 -16.96 -7.01 -25.54
C ASP A 137 -17.17 -5.86 -24.53
N LYS A 138 -16.49 -5.91 -23.37
CA LYS A 138 -16.50 -4.82 -22.37
C LYS A 138 -15.53 -3.69 -22.70
N LEU A 139 -14.39 -4.02 -23.26
CA LEU A 139 -13.29 -3.08 -23.50
C LEU A 139 -13.48 -2.27 -24.79
N PHE A 140 -14.19 -2.82 -25.77
CA PHE A 140 -14.37 -2.20 -27.07
C PHE A 140 -15.83 -2.14 -27.50
N GLU A 141 -16.21 -1.02 -28.11
CA GLU A 141 -17.49 -0.92 -28.81
C GLU A 141 -17.48 -1.86 -30.04
N LYS A 142 -18.65 -2.38 -30.40
CA LYS A 142 -18.80 -3.36 -31.49
C LYS A 142 -18.24 -2.87 -32.82
N GLU A 143 -18.39 -1.58 -33.11
CA GLU A 143 -17.89 -0.92 -34.30
C GLU A 143 -16.36 -0.93 -34.36
N ILE A 144 -15.69 -0.69 -33.22
CA ILE A 144 -14.24 -0.73 -33.07
C ILE A 144 -13.72 -2.16 -33.27
N LEU A 145 -14.37 -3.16 -32.66
CA LEU A 145 -14.01 -4.58 -32.84
C LEU A 145 -14.09 -5.01 -34.30
N ILE A 146 -15.11 -4.57 -35.05
CA ILE A 146 -15.25 -4.86 -36.48
C ILE A 146 -14.08 -4.22 -37.26
N GLU A 147 -13.72 -2.98 -36.95
CA GLU A 147 -12.61 -2.28 -37.60
C GLU A 147 -11.27 -2.98 -37.30
N MET A 148 -11.00 -3.33 -36.05
CA MET A 148 -9.82 -4.08 -35.64
C MET A 148 -9.72 -5.42 -36.35
N TRP A 149 -10.84 -6.15 -36.47
CA TRP A 149 -10.88 -7.40 -37.19
C TRP A 149 -10.59 -7.24 -38.69
N ILE A 150 -11.14 -6.21 -39.34
CA ILE A 150 -10.88 -5.88 -40.74
C ILE A 150 -9.39 -5.52 -40.95
N ASN A 151 -8.82 -4.76 -40.03
CA ASN A 151 -7.42 -4.30 -40.08
C ASN A 151 -6.43 -5.38 -39.64
N LYS A 152 -6.92 -6.54 -39.15
CA LYS A 152 -6.10 -7.61 -38.56
C LYS A 152 -5.22 -7.11 -37.40
N THR A 153 -5.78 -6.24 -36.58
CA THR A 153 -5.13 -5.73 -35.36
C THR A 153 -4.72 -6.90 -34.47
N THR A 154 -3.47 -6.88 -34.02
CA THR A 154 -2.96 -7.92 -33.11
C THR A 154 -3.40 -7.69 -31.67
N LYS A 155 -3.26 -8.70 -30.81
CA LYS A 155 -3.54 -8.61 -29.38
C LYS A 155 -2.68 -7.52 -28.72
N GLU A 156 -1.42 -7.44 -29.10
CA GLU A 156 -0.47 -6.45 -28.61
C GLU A 156 -0.89 -5.02 -29.00
N GLU A 157 -1.34 -4.82 -30.24
CA GLU A 157 -1.85 -3.53 -30.71
C GLU A 157 -3.13 -3.12 -29.96
N MET A 158 -4.02 -4.08 -29.63
CA MET A 158 -5.20 -3.82 -28.81
C MET A 158 -4.83 -3.41 -27.39
N ILE A 159 -3.88 -4.07 -26.78
CA ILE A 159 -3.39 -3.74 -25.41
C ILE A 159 -2.84 -2.31 -25.39
N GLU A 160 -1.95 -1.97 -26.34
CA GLU A 160 -1.36 -0.62 -26.39
C GLU A 160 -2.42 0.47 -26.61
N GLU A 161 -3.45 0.22 -27.42
CA GLU A 161 -4.55 1.17 -27.61
C GLU A 161 -5.34 1.42 -26.32
N ILE A 162 -5.56 0.37 -25.50
CA ILE A 162 -6.23 0.50 -24.19
C ILE A 162 -5.31 1.22 -23.21
N VAL A 163 -4.04 0.83 -23.15
CA VAL A 163 -3.05 1.36 -22.19
C VAL A 163 -2.75 2.84 -22.43
N ASP A 164 -2.85 3.30 -23.68
CA ASP A 164 -2.69 4.72 -24.03
C ASP A 164 -3.97 5.55 -23.79
N ASN A 165 -5.04 4.92 -23.36
CA ASN A 165 -6.27 5.61 -23.02
C ASN A 165 -6.11 6.40 -21.71
N ASP A 166 -6.59 7.64 -21.68
CA ASP A 166 -6.49 8.54 -20.52
C ASP A 166 -7.35 8.10 -19.32
N ASN A 167 -8.22 7.09 -19.48
CA ASN A 167 -9.13 6.60 -18.44
C ASN A 167 -8.79 5.17 -17.98
N LEU A 168 -7.52 4.88 -17.83
CA LEU A 168 -7.03 3.55 -17.50
C LEU A 168 -7.57 2.99 -16.17
N GLU A 169 -7.70 3.84 -15.14
CA GLU A 169 -8.28 3.44 -13.85
C GLU A 169 -9.72 2.93 -13.99
N SER A 170 -10.53 3.57 -14.82
CA SER A 170 -11.92 3.12 -15.10
C SER A 170 -11.96 1.82 -15.90
N ILE A 171 -11.06 1.67 -16.90
CA ILE A 171 -10.97 0.46 -17.73
C ILE A 171 -10.53 -0.74 -16.88
N LEU A 172 -9.65 -0.52 -15.94
CA LEU A 172 -9.16 -1.54 -15.00
C LEU A 172 -10.11 -1.77 -13.81
N GLU A 173 -11.23 -1.01 -13.77
CA GLU A 173 -12.18 -1.09 -12.65
C GLU A 173 -11.51 -0.80 -11.30
N LEU A 174 -10.65 0.23 -11.28
CA LEU A 174 -9.93 0.68 -10.08
C LEU A 174 -10.66 1.84 -9.41
N TYR A 175 -10.79 1.78 -8.10
CA TYR A 175 -11.34 2.85 -7.28
C TYR A 175 -10.21 3.50 -6.47
N PRO A 176 -9.68 4.66 -6.93
CA PRO A 176 -8.63 5.38 -6.20
C PRO A 176 -9.08 5.71 -4.77
N GLN A 177 -8.24 5.45 -3.79
CA GLN A 177 -8.50 5.73 -2.39
C GLN A 177 -7.67 6.93 -1.92
N ASP A 178 -6.43 6.69 -1.52
CA ASP A 178 -5.56 7.70 -0.94
C ASP A 178 -4.09 7.38 -1.29
N ALA A 179 -3.15 8.09 -0.69
CA ALA A 179 -1.72 7.87 -0.86
C ALA A 179 -1.03 7.72 0.50
N PHE A 180 0.10 7.04 0.50
CA PHE A 180 0.99 6.95 1.66
C PHE A 180 2.46 7.00 1.21
N ASP A 181 3.35 7.36 2.13
CA ASP A 181 4.77 7.54 1.83
C ASP A 181 5.62 6.46 2.48
N ILE A 182 6.53 5.87 1.70
CA ILE A 182 7.61 4.99 2.16
C ILE A 182 8.92 5.56 1.62
N ASP A 183 9.89 5.80 2.49
CA ASP A 183 11.23 6.31 2.14
C ASP A 183 11.20 7.57 1.25
N GLY A 184 10.18 8.42 1.43
CA GLY A 184 9.99 9.64 0.65
C GLY A 184 9.43 9.42 -0.76
N ILE A 185 9.00 8.21 -1.07
CA ILE A 185 8.27 7.85 -2.29
C ILE A 185 6.78 7.78 -1.93
N SER A 186 5.96 8.53 -2.66
CA SER A 186 4.50 8.50 -2.49
C SER A 186 3.90 7.41 -3.34
N TYR A 187 3.18 6.49 -2.69
CA TYR A 187 2.43 5.42 -3.32
C TYR A 187 0.94 5.73 -3.29
N LYS A 188 0.28 5.56 -4.41
CA LYS A 188 -1.18 5.56 -4.51
C LYS A 188 -1.69 4.14 -4.28
N TYR A 189 -2.91 4.00 -3.82
CA TYR A 189 -3.58 2.71 -3.82
C TYR A 189 -5.01 2.83 -4.29
N SER A 190 -5.48 1.80 -4.95
CA SER A 190 -6.81 1.69 -5.51
C SER A 190 -7.41 0.33 -5.17
N GLN A 191 -8.71 0.29 -4.90
CA GLN A 191 -9.42 -0.96 -4.76
C GLN A 191 -9.75 -1.52 -6.14
N ILE A 192 -9.52 -2.81 -6.35
CA ILE A 192 -9.86 -3.56 -7.56
C ILE A 192 -11.31 -4.07 -7.39
N GLU A 193 -12.19 -3.80 -8.35
CA GLU A 193 -13.53 -4.41 -8.38
C GLU A 193 -13.41 -5.87 -8.88
N ASN A 194 -13.90 -6.83 -8.08
CA ASN A 194 -13.95 -8.25 -8.43
C ASN A 194 -15.30 -8.65 -9.00
#